data_f803cf38658ccb862c9e031c6e38b537
#
_entry.id   f803cf38658ccb862c9e031c6e38b537
#
_cell.length_a   1.000
_cell.length_b   1.000
_cell.length_c   1.000
_cell.angle_alpha   90.00
_cell.angle_beta   90.00
_cell.angle_gamma   90.00
#
_symmetry.space_group_name_H-M   'P 1'
#
loop_
_entity.id
_entity.type
_entity.pdbx_description
1 polymer ?
#
loop_
_entity_poly.entity_id
_entity_poly.type
_entity_poly.pdbx_seq_one_letter_code
_entity_poly.pdbx_strand_id
1 'polypeptide(L)'
;MFLSKKKKYLQIALNSTMEEASQIVQNLPVSDRIILEAGTPLIKEFGAEAIRNLYDWWGDKTHPQNVFPYIVADLKTMDRGETEVRIAKNAGASAAICLGQAPVETINSFVESCEKNDLDSMIDMMNIPYPNQVLRKLKHLPDVVLLHRGVDEEKFNKDKPIPYIQINKVLSAYNVLISIAGGDTIREVQRSIFNGANIVVVWKEFYHSSAQTGQLAQDFLREIK
;
A
#
# COMPACT_ATOMS: atom_id res chain seq x y z
N MET A 1 4.55 -14.25 1.55
CA MET A 1 3.85 -13.31 0.63
C MET A 1 2.43 -13.81 0.35
N PHE A 2 1.43 -12.98 0.64
CA PHE A 2 0.01 -13.29 0.40
C PHE A 2 -0.46 -12.88 -1.00
N LEU A 3 0.15 -11.83 -1.56
CA LEU A 3 -0.24 -11.28 -2.86
C LEU A 3 0.31 -12.10 -4.03
N SER A 4 -0.51 -12.31 -5.06
CA SER A 4 -0.12 -13.01 -6.27
C SER A 4 0.50 -12.08 -7.31
N LYS A 5 1.65 -12.44 -7.86
CA LYS A 5 2.29 -11.70 -8.96
C LYS A 5 1.47 -11.68 -10.26
N LYS A 6 0.52 -12.60 -10.39
CA LYS A 6 -0.35 -12.69 -11.58
C LYS A 6 -1.58 -11.79 -11.52
N LYS A 7 -1.90 -11.25 -10.34
CA LYS A 7 -3.04 -10.36 -10.13
C LYS A 7 -2.61 -8.91 -10.07
N LYS A 8 -3.56 -8.03 -10.37
CA LYS A 8 -3.45 -6.58 -10.18
C LYS A 8 -4.39 -6.15 -9.07
N TYR A 9 -3.95 -5.25 -8.21
CA TYR A 9 -4.64 -4.86 -6.99
C TYR A 9 -4.91 -3.37 -6.95
N LEU A 10 -6.08 -3.02 -6.47
CA LEU A 10 -6.47 -1.67 -6.08
C LEU A 10 -6.26 -1.52 -4.57
N GLN A 11 -5.31 -0.70 -4.17
CA GLN A 11 -5.07 -0.34 -2.77
C GLN A 11 -5.74 0.99 -2.47
N ILE A 12 -6.65 0.99 -1.51
CA ILE A 12 -7.41 2.18 -1.10
C ILE A 12 -6.82 2.67 0.21
N ALA A 13 -6.15 3.83 0.15
CA ALA A 13 -5.50 4.41 1.31
C ALA A 13 -6.48 5.28 2.11
N LEU A 14 -6.69 4.93 3.39
CA LEU A 14 -7.61 5.60 4.30
C LEU A 14 -6.79 6.50 5.24
N ASN A 15 -6.88 7.82 5.03
CA ASN A 15 -5.97 8.82 5.60
C ASN A 15 -6.67 9.89 6.47
N SER A 16 -8.01 9.91 6.50
CA SER A 16 -8.79 10.95 7.15
C SER A 16 -9.35 10.49 8.51
N THR A 17 -10.66 10.52 8.70
CA THR A 17 -11.29 10.12 9.96
C THR A 17 -11.73 8.66 9.96
N MET A 18 -11.98 8.10 11.15
CA MET A 18 -12.50 6.73 11.27
C MET A 18 -13.92 6.60 10.72
N GLU A 19 -14.72 7.66 10.83
CA GLU A 19 -16.09 7.71 10.30
C GLU A 19 -16.09 7.63 8.78
N GLU A 20 -15.24 8.41 8.10
CA GLU A 20 -15.11 8.37 6.65
C GLU A 20 -14.53 7.03 6.19
N ALA A 21 -13.51 6.51 6.88
CA ALA A 21 -12.95 5.19 6.61
C ALA A 21 -14.02 4.09 6.70
N SER A 22 -14.84 4.09 7.75
CA SER A 22 -15.96 3.16 7.92
C SER A 22 -16.98 3.27 6.79
N GLN A 23 -17.38 4.49 6.42
CA GLN A 23 -18.32 4.72 5.32
C GLN A 23 -17.77 4.21 3.98
N ILE A 24 -16.50 4.48 3.69
CA ILE A 24 -15.85 3.98 2.47
C ILE A 24 -15.87 2.46 2.46
N VAL A 25 -15.39 1.81 3.53
CA VAL A 25 -15.34 0.33 3.63
C VAL A 25 -16.71 -0.30 3.46
N GLN A 26 -17.76 0.28 4.09
CA GLN A 26 -19.13 -0.24 3.97
C GLN A 26 -19.66 -0.22 2.53
N ASN A 27 -19.26 0.75 1.72
CA ASN A 27 -19.72 0.92 0.35
C ASN A 27 -18.85 0.22 -0.71
N LEU A 28 -17.67 -0.33 -0.35
CA LEU A 28 -16.81 -1.06 -1.28
C LEU A 28 -17.43 -2.39 -1.70
N PRO A 29 -17.29 -2.81 -2.98
CA PRO A 29 -17.62 -4.17 -3.39
C PRO A 29 -16.59 -5.15 -2.83
N VAL A 30 -17.03 -6.37 -2.50
CA VAL A 30 -16.09 -7.43 -2.10
C VAL A 30 -15.32 -7.92 -3.31
N SER A 31 -14.00 -7.93 -3.20
CA SER A 31 -13.09 -8.44 -4.22
C SER A 31 -11.75 -8.83 -3.59
N ASP A 32 -11.18 -9.95 -4.03
CA ASP A 32 -9.83 -10.39 -3.66
C ASP A 32 -8.72 -9.56 -4.32
N ARG A 33 -9.09 -8.51 -5.05
CA ARG A 33 -8.18 -7.53 -5.66
C ARG A 33 -8.26 -6.15 -5.00
N ILE A 34 -9.09 -5.98 -3.95
CA ILE A 34 -9.11 -4.77 -3.13
C ILE A 34 -8.25 -4.98 -1.90
N ILE A 35 -7.34 -4.05 -1.68
CA ILE A 35 -6.47 -3.94 -0.51
C ILE A 35 -6.87 -2.66 0.24
N LEU A 36 -7.06 -2.73 1.54
CA LEU A 36 -7.24 -1.53 2.36
C LEU A 36 -5.93 -1.14 3.03
N GLU A 37 -5.70 0.16 3.12
CA GLU A 37 -4.54 0.71 3.81
C GLU A 37 -4.98 1.61 4.96
N ALA A 38 -4.53 1.28 6.17
CA ALA A 38 -4.49 2.24 7.26
C ALA A 38 -3.33 3.21 7.00
N GLY A 39 -3.65 4.38 6.48
CA GLY A 39 -2.64 5.37 6.10
C GLY A 39 -1.93 5.99 7.31
N THR A 40 -0.73 6.51 7.09
CA THR A 40 0.09 7.10 8.16
C THR A 40 -0.66 8.16 8.99
N PRO A 41 -1.45 9.10 8.42
CA PRO A 41 -2.21 10.06 9.23
C PRO A 41 -3.23 9.38 10.15
N LEU A 42 -3.97 8.39 9.64
CA LEU A 42 -4.97 7.67 10.41
C LEU A 42 -4.33 6.88 11.57
N ILE A 43 -3.20 6.21 11.31
CA ILE A 43 -2.45 5.49 12.36
C ILE A 43 -1.89 6.47 13.41
N LYS A 44 -1.40 7.63 13.00
CA LYS A 44 -0.86 8.63 13.94
C LYS A 44 -1.94 9.21 14.85
N GLU A 45 -3.16 9.32 14.39
CA GLU A 45 -4.28 9.84 15.18
C GLU A 45 -4.90 8.76 16.08
N PHE A 46 -5.10 7.54 15.57
CA PHE A 46 -5.84 6.48 16.25
C PHE A 46 -5.00 5.27 16.68
N GLY A 47 -3.71 5.28 16.37
CA GLY A 47 -2.80 4.18 16.74
C GLY A 47 -3.14 2.86 16.03
N ALA A 48 -2.82 1.75 16.70
CA ALA A 48 -3.09 0.40 16.19
C ALA A 48 -4.59 0.08 16.05
N GLU A 49 -5.46 0.88 16.68
CA GLU A 49 -6.91 0.73 16.58
C GLU A 49 -7.41 1.01 15.16
N ALA A 50 -6.77 1.95 14.43
CA ALA A 50 -7.07 2.19 13.03
C ALA A 50 -6.94 0.90 12.19
N ILE A 51 -5.86 0.15 12.38
CA ILE A 51 -5.60 -1.11 11.66
C ILE A 51 -6.65 -2.15 12.04
N ARG A 52 -6.94 -2.30 13.34
CA ARG A 52 -7.89 -3.29 13.87
C ARG A 52 -9.29 -3.06 13.34
N ASN A 53 -9.78 -1.82 13.37
CA ASN A 53 -11.10 -1.48 12.87
C ASN A 53 -11.24 -1.75 11.37
N LEU A 54 -10.21 -1.42 10.56
CA LEU A 54 -10.24 -1.75 9.14
C LEU A 54 -10.27 -3.26 8.89
N TYR A 55 -9.50 -4.04 9.68
CA TYR A 55 -9.51 -5.48 9.59
C TYR A 55 -10.90 -6.06 9.92
N ASP A 56 -11.52 -5.60 11.00
CA ASP A 56 -12.82 -6.06 11.45
C ASP A 56 -13.91 -5.69 10.43
N TRP A 57 -14.00 -4.42 10.03
CA TRP A 57 -15.03 -3.97 9.06
C TRP A 57 -14.89 -4.64 7.69
N TRP A 58 -13.66 -4.81 7.20
CA TRP A 58 -13.42 -5.48 5.92
C TRP A 58 -13.63 -6.98 6.04
N GLY A 59 -13.23 -7.58 7.16
CA GLY A 59 -13.45 -8.99 7.47
C GLY A 59 -14.93 -9.35 7.52
N ASP A 60 -15.76 -8.55 8.18
CA ASP A 60 -17.21 -8.75 8.25
C ASP A 60 -17.86 -8.85 6.86
N LYS A 61 -17.32 -8.11 5.88
CA LYS A 61 -17.81 -8.16 4.50
C LYS A 61 -17.24 -9.29 3.67
N THR A 62 -15.96 -9.60 3.86
CA THR A 62 -15.19 -10.48 2.96
C THR A 62 -15.25 -11.94 3.38
N HIS A 63 -15.23 -12.25 4.68
CA HIS A 63 -15.27 -13.63 5.18
C HIS A 63 -16.50 -14.43 4.70
N PRO A 64 -17.74 -13.87 4.68
CA PRO A 64 -18.89 -14.58 4.15
C PRO A 64 -18.77 -14.99 2.67
N GLN A 65 -17.87 -14.33 1.93
CA GLN A 65 -17.60 -14.62 0.52
C GLN A 65 -16.28 -15.38 0.30
N ASN A 66 -15.65 -15.89 1.37
CA ASN A 66 -14.35 -16.57 1.35
C ASN A 66 -13.22 -15.73 0.72
N VAL A 67 -13.27 -14.41 0.92
CA VAL A 67 -12.21 -13.47 0.51
C VAL A 67 -11.42 -13.06 1.74
N PHE A 68 -10.09 -13.12 1.63
CA PHE A 68 -9.19 -12.73 2.72
C PHE A 68 -9.13 -11.20 2.87
N PRO A 69 -9.36 -10.66 4.08
CA PRO A 69 -9.29 -9.23 4.34
C PRO A 69 -7.82 -8.77 4.39
N TYR A 70 -7.31 -8.23 3.30
CA TYR A 70 -5.93 -7.78 3.23
C TYR A 70 -5.81 -6.31 3.67
N ILE A 71 -5.09 -6.07 4.76
CA ILE A 71 -4.88 -4.75 5.36
C ILE A 71 -3.40 -4.40 5.35
N VAL A 72 -3.06 -3.23 4.83
CA VAL A 72 -1.72 -2.63 4.87
C VAL A 72 -1.64 -1.63 6.02
N ALA A 73 -0.62 -1.74 6.86
CA ALA A 73 -0.27 -0.74 7.87
C ALA A 73 0.83 0.19 7.34
N ASP A 74 0.47 1.42 6.96
CA ASP A 74 1.43 2.43 6.49
C ASP A 74 2.11 3.14 7.66
N LEU A 75 3.02 2.43 8.32
CA LEU A 75 3.76 2.92 9.48
C LEU A 75 4.86 3.92 9.10
N LYS A 76 5.34 3.88 7.87
CA LYS A 76 6.54 4.62 7.42
C LYS A 76 7.69 4.45 8.40
N THR A 77 7.92 3.21 8.82
CA THR A 77 8.94 2.84 9.81
C THR A 77 10.31 3.41 9.43
N MET A 78 10.93 4.13 10.38
CA MET A 78 12.29 4.68 10.26
C MET A 78 13.26 4.07 11.26
N ASP A 79 12.76 3.46 12.34
CA ASP A 79 13.52 2.79 13.38
C ASP A 79 12.63 1.73 14.04
N ARG A 80 13.23 0.83 14.85
CA ARG A 80 12.52 -0.22 15.58
C ARG A 80 11.67 -1.15 14.72
N GLY A 81 12.18 -1.56 13.54
CA GLY A 81 11.46 -2.36 12.55
C GLY A 81 10.71 -3.56 13.13
N GLU A 82 11.37 -4.38 13.96
CA GLU A 82 10.73 -5.53 14.62
C GLU A 82 9.55 -5.15 15.52
N THR A 83 9.70 -4.06 16.30
CA THR A 83 8.64 -3.62 17.22
C THR A 83 7.41 -3.15 16.47
N GLU A 84 7.58 -2.35 15.41
CA GLU A 84 6.49 -1.82 14.63
C GLU A 84 5.78 -2.91 13.82
N VAL A 85 6.52 -3.87 13.26
CA VAL A 85 5.93 -5.05 12.60
C VAL A 85 5.04 -5.85 13.57
N ARG A 86 5.48 -6.06 14.82
CA ARG A 86 4.66 -6.75 15.83
C ARG A 86 3.39 -5.98 16.18
N ILE A 87 3.46 -4.64 16.25
CA ILE A 87 2.28 -3.80 16.49
C ILE A 87 1.29 -3.98 15.34
N ALA A 88 1.74 -3.90 14.09
CA ALA A 88 0.90 -4.11 12.91
C ALA A 88 0.26 -5.51 12.89
N LYS A 89 1.07 -6.57 13.14
CA LYS A 89 0.58 -7.95 13.19
C LYS A 89 -0.51 -8.15 14.24
N ASN A 90 -0.26 -7.66 15.45
CA ASN A 90 -1.21 -7.80 16.57
C ASN A 90 -2.52 -7.00 16.34
N ALA A 91 -2.49 -6.05 15.44
CA ALA A 91 -3.66 -5.28 15.02
C ALA A 91 -4.39 -5.89 13.80
N GLY A 92 -3.91 -7.00 13.24
CA GLY A 92 -4.56 -7.68 12.12
C GLY A 92 -4.06 -7.26 10.73
N ALA A 93 -2.93 -6.53 10.64
CA ALA A 93 -2.35 -6.22 9.34
C ALA A 93 -1.88 -7.48 8.60
N SER A 94 -1.96 -7.43 7.27
CA SER A 94 -1.43 -8.43 6.34
C SER A 94 -0.10 -7.99 5.74
N ALA A 95 0.16 -6.68 5.75
CA ALA A 95 1.42 -6.09 5.31
C ALA A 95 1.75 -4.85 6.14
N ALA A 96 3.02 -4.47 6.16
CA ALA A 96 3.47 -3.24 6.78
C ALA A 96 4.46 -2.49 5.87
N ILE A 97 4.52 -1.15 6.02
CA ILE A 97 5.37 -0.28 5.21
C ILE A 97 6.50 0.34 6.05
N CYS A 98 7.73 0.17 5.57
CA CYS A 98 8.93 0.85 6.05
C CYS A 98 9.44 1.82 4.98
N LEU A 99 10.03 2.95 5.40
CA LEU A 99 10.67 3.89 4.47
C LEU A 99 12.00 3.33 3.96
N GLY A 100 12.22 3.42 2.66
CA GLY A 100 13.51 3.10 2.04
C GLY A 100 14.63 4.07 2.41
N GLN A 101 14.29 5.19 3.06
CA GLN A 101 15.23 6.15 3.65
C GLN A 101 15.73 5.74 5.04
N ALA A 102 15.11 4.73 5.66
CA ALA A 102 15.55 4.22 6.95
C ALA A 102 16.98 3.62 6.85
N PRO A 103 17.71 3.54 7.97
CA PRO A 103 18.97 2.80 8.01
C PRO A 103 18.83 1.39 7.45
N VAL A 104 19.85 0.90 6.73
CA VAL A 104 19.83 -0.44 6.14
C VAL A 104 19.57 -1.53 7.19
N GLU A 105 20.07 -1.34 8.38
CA GLU A 105 19.85 -2.21 9.54
C GLU A 105 18.39 -2.29 9.93
N THR A 106 17.70 -1.14 9.93
CA THR A 106 16.26 -1.06 10.22
C THR A 106 15.45 -1.75 9.13
N ILE A 107 15.77 -1.49 7.85
CA ILE A 107 15.06 -2.13 6.73
C ILE A 107 15.25 -3.65 6.77
N ASN A 108 16.47 -4.14 7.01
CA ASN A 108 16.73 -5.58 7.12
C ASN A 108 15.97 -6.22 8.30
N SER A 109 15.99 -5.57 9.48
CA SER A 109 15.25 -6.03 10.66
C SER A 109 13.74 -6.04 10.41
N PHE A 110 13.22 -5.02 9.70
CA PHE A 110 11.82 -4.92 9.32
C PHE A 110 11.39 -6.05 8.38
N VAL A 111 12.13 -6.27 7.29
CA VAL A 111 11.83 -7.34 6.31
C VAL A 111 11.89 -8.71 6.96
N GLU A 112 12.93 -8.98 7.74
CA GLU A 112 13.08 -10.25 8.47
C GLU A 112 11.95 -10.45 9.49
N SER A 113 11.52 -9.39 10.17
CA SER A 113 10.41 -9.46 11.13
C SER A 113 9.07 -9.68 10.42
N CYS A 114 8.84 -9.07 9.26
CA CYS A 114 7.66 -9.35 8.44
C CYS A 114 7.59 -10.83 8.06
N GLU A 115 8.70 -11.40 7.56
CA GLU A 115 8.78 -12.82 7.21
C GLU A 115 8.46 -13.73 8.40
N LYS A 116 9.04 -13.46 9.58
CA LYS A 116 8.82 -14.25 10.81
C LYS A 116 7.39 -14.17 11.36
N ASN A 117 6.68 -13.10 11.06
CA ASN A 117 5.33 -12.86 11.56
C ASN A 117 4.24 -13.05 10.48
N ASP A 118 4.56 -13.64 9.35
CA ASP A 118 3.62 -13.82 8.22
C ASP A 118 2.94 -12.48 7.83
N LEU A 119 3.74 -11.45 7.54
CA LEU A 119 3.31 -10.23 6.88
C LEU A 119 4.06 -10.05 5.56
N ASP A 120 3.42 -9.46 4.58
CA ASP A 120 4.13 -8.97 3.40
C ASP A 120 4.89 -7.68 3.75
N SER A 121 6.17 -7.63 3.39
CA SER A 121 7.03 -6.47 3.62
C SER A 121 6.95 -5.49 2.45
N MET A 122 6.67 -4.22 2.73
CA MET A 122 6.61 -3.16 1.73
C MET A 122 7.64 -2.07 2.04
N ILE A 123 8.45 -1.69 1.05
CA ILE A 123 9.44 -0.61 1.20
C ILE A 123 9.03 0.59 0.34
N ASP A 124 8.71 1.69 1.00
CA ASP A 124 8.32 2.95 0.36
C ASP A 124 9.56 3.74 -0.07
N MET A 125 9.71 3.90 -1.38
CA MET A 125 10.81 4.62 -2.03
C MET A 125 10.52 6.11 -2.22
N MET A 126 9.63 6.69 -1.41
CA MET A 126 9.37 8.14 -1.43
C MET A 126 10.68 8.92 -1.29
N ASN A 127 10.86 9.93 -2.15
CA ASN A 127 12.08 10.76 -2.19
C ASN A 127 13.40 9.97 -2.42
N ILE A 128 13.32 8.77 -3.02
CA ILE A 128 14.49 7.98 -3.43
C ILE A 128 14.57 7.96 -4.95
N PRO A 129 15.53 8.69 -5.56
CA PRO A 129 15.63 8.78 -7.01
C PRO A 129 16.11 7.47 -7.67
N TYR A 130 16.82 6.63 -6.90
CA TYR A 130 17.41 5.38 -7.39
C TYR A 130 17.09 4.20 -6.47
N PRO A 131 15.88 3.60 -6.54
CA PRO A 131 15.45 2.49 -5.68
C PRO A 131 16.43 1.31 -5.66
N ASN A 132 17.03 0.98 -6.80
CA ASN A 132 18.00 -0.11 -6.92
C ASN A 132 19.26 0.09 -6.04
N GLN A 133 19.60 1.32 -5.67
CA GLN A 133 20.71 1.59 -4.75
C GLN A 133 20.39 1.20 -3.31
N VAL A 134 19.11 1.28 -2.92
CA VAL A 134 18.64 0.80 -1.62
C VAL A 134 18.58 -0.73 -1.65
N LEU A 135 17.84 -1.29 -2.62
CA LEU A 135 17.57 -2.73 -2.70
C LEU A 135 18.85 -3.58 -2.72
N ARG A 136 19.90 -3.11 -3.40
CA ARG A 136 21.20 -3.82 -3.49
C ARG A 136 21.94 -3.94 -2.14
N LYS A 137 21.58 -3.12 -1.15
CA LYS A 137 22.21 -3.13 0.19
C LYS A 137 21.49 -4.08 1.16
N LEU A 138 20.30 -4.55 0.79
CA LEU A 138 19.47 -5.37 1.66
C LEU A 138 19.95 -6.84 1.65
N LYS A 139 19.85 -7.49 2.81
CA LYS A 139 20.12 -8.94 2.96
C LYS A 139 18.99 -9.78 2.35
N HIS A 140 17.75 -9.35 2.55
CA HIS A 140 16.54 -9.94 1.99
C HIS A 140 15.76 -8.87 1.25
N LEU A 141 15.24 -9.21 0.07
CA LEU A 141 14.40 -8.29 -0.68
C LEU A 141 13.00 -8.20 -0.03
N PRO A 142 12.36 -7.04 -0.07
CA PRO A 142 10.96 -6.95 0.33
C PRO A 142 10.05 -7.68 -0.67
N ASP A 143 8.83 -8.00 -0.24
CA ASP A 143 7.81 -8.55 -1.12
C ASP A 143 7.32 -7.51 -2.12
N VAL A 144 7.20 -6.24 -1.68
CA VAL A 144 6.68 -5.12 -2.48
C VAL A 144 7.64 -3.92 -2.41
N VAL A 145 7.92 -3.34 -3.55
CA VAL A 145 8.58 -2.02 -3.67
C VAL A 145 7.52 -1.00 -4.04
N LEU A 146 7.28 -0.03 -3.15
CA LEU A 146 6.34 1.06 -3.37
C LEU A 146 7.08 2.26 -3.95
N LEU A 147 6.77 2.62 -5.18
CA LEU A 147 7.28 3.81 -5.86
C LEU A 147 6.29 4.95 -5.66
N HIS A 148 6.68 5.99 -4.95
CA HIS A 148 5.76 6.94 -4.37
C HIS A 148 6.11 8.39 -4.75
N ARG A 149 5.11 9.11 -5.30
CA ARG A 149 5.10 10.57 -5.35
C ARG A 149 4.23 11.06 -4.19
N GLY A 150 4.83 11.71 -3.20
CA GLY A 150 4.14 12.17 -2.00
C GLY A 150 3.09 13.24 -2.27
N VAL A 151 2.11 13.37 -1.37
CA VAL A 151 1.00 14.36 -1.49
C VAL A 151 1.52 15.79 -1.56
N ASP A 152 2.51 16.14 -0.73
CA ASP A 152 3.12 17.48 -0.76
C ASP A 152 3.93 17.71 -2.04
N GLU A 153 4.61 16.68 -2.54
CA GLU A 153 5.29 16.75 -3.83
C GLU A 153 4.30 17.00 -4.97
N GLU A 154 3.17 16.30 -4.97
CA GLU A 154 2.13 16.52 -5.97
C GLU A 154 1.57 17.94 -5.91
N LYS A 155 1.35 18.46 -4.70
CA LYS A 155 0.77 19.79 -4.48
C LYS A 155 1.72 20.94 -4.81
N PHE A 156 2.98 20.82 -4.38
CA PHE A 156 3.95 21.93 -4.44
C PHE A 156 5.01 21.77 -5.54
N ASN A 157 5.16 20.61 -6.15
CA ASN A 157 6.05 20.33 -7.27
C ASN A 157 5.30 19.58 -8.38
N LYS A 158 4.43 20.32 -9.08
CA LYS A 158 3.55 19.74 -10.13
C LYS A 158 4.31 19.11 -11.30
N ASP A 159 5.56 19.55 -11.52
CA ASP A 159 6.42 19.03 -12.59
C ASP A 159 7.05 17.67 -12.25
N LYS A 160 6.99 17.24 -10.97
CA LYS A 160 7.51 15.94 -10.56
C LYS A 160 6.59 14.81 -11.05
N PRO A 161 7.04 13.99 -12.01
CA PRO A 161 6.20 12.92 -12.55
C PRO A 161 6.04 11.77 -11.56
N ILE A 162 4.97 10.99 -11.72
CA ILE A 162 4.86 9.67 -11.11
C ILE A 162 6.04 8.81 -11.64
N PRO A 163 6.72 8.04 -10.77
CA PRO A 163 8.00 7.40 -11.12
C PRO A 163 7.86 6.13 -11.99
N TYR A 164 7.12 6.20 -13.09
CA TYR A 164 6.87 5.06 -14.00
C TYR A 164 8.16 4.42 -14.54
N ILE A 165 9.18 5.23 -14.84
CA ILE A 165 10.47 4.74 -15.36
C ILE A 165 11.16 3.81 -14.36
N GLN A 166 10.96 4.03 -13.06
CA GLN A 166 11.57 3.22 -12.02
C GLN A 166 10.96 1.81 -11.94
N ILE A 167 9.71 1.61 -12.39
CA ILE A 167 9.06 0.29 -12.43
C ILE A 167 9.93 -0.69 -13.23
N ASN A 168 10.23 -0.34 -14.48
CA ASN A 168 11.02 -1.21 -15.35
C ASN A 168 12.45 -1.41 -14.84
N LYS A 169 13.06 -0.37 -14.24
CA LYS A 169 14.40 -0.47 -13.66
C LYS A 169 14.48 -1.42 -12.46
N VAL A 170 13.43 -1.45 -11.63
CA VAL A 170 13.38 -2.39 -10.51
C VAL A 170 13.07 -3.80 -11.02
N LEU A 171 12.07 -3.97 -11.86
CA LEU A 171 11.65 -5.28 -12.38
C LEU A 171 12.71 -5.97 -13.23
N SER A 172 13.59 -5.21 -13.92
CA SER A 172 14.71 -5.78 -14.67
C SER A 172 15.80 -6.38 -13.79
N ALA A 173 15.88 -5.99 -12.51
CA ALA A 173 16.91 -6.41 -11.59
C ALA A 173 16.41 -7.32 -10.47
N TYR A 174 15.13 -7.22 -10.10
CA TYR A 174 14.58 -7.88 -8.91
C TYR A 174 13.21 -8.50 -9.19
N ASN A 175 12.96 -9.64 -8.59
CA ASN A 175 11.67 -10.36 -8.68
C ASN A 175 10.75 -10.00 -7.50
N VAL A 176 10.30 -8.75 -7.46
CA VAL A 176 9.40 -8.16 -6.44
C VAL A 176 8.08 -7.73 -7.05
N LEU A 177 7.07 -7.48 -6.22
CA LEU A 177 5.87 -6.74 -6.66
C LEU A 177 6.15 -5.24 -6.67
N ILE A 178 5.53 -4.51 -7.59
CA ILE A 178 5.59 -3.05 -7.65
C ILE A 178 4.24 -2.47 -7.25
N SER A 179 4.27 -1.58 -6.27
CA SER A 179 3.17 -0.68 -5.93
C SER A 179 3.48 0.73 -6.40
N ILE A 180 2.48 1.46 -6.88
CA ILE A 180 2.58 2.88 -7.27
C ILE A 180 1.62 3.71 -6.46
N ALA A 181 2.11 4.81 -5.87
CA ALA A 181 1.32 5.83 -5.19
C ALA A 181 1.58 7.23 -5.76
N GLY A 182 0.57 8.11 -5.65
CA GLY A 182 0.63 9.49 -6.12
C GLY A 182 0.00 9.71 -7.49
N GLY A 183 -0.95 8.82 -7.88
CA GLY A 183 -1.80 9.01 -9.05
C GLY A 183 -3.21 8.49 -8.74
N ASP A 184 -4.18 9.41 -8.68
CA ASP A 184 -5.55 9.09 -8.27
C ASP A 184 -6.53 8.94 -9.44
N THR A 185 -6.15 9.34 -10.65
CA THR A 185 -7.02 9.26 -11.82
C THR A 185 -6.97 7.89 -12.52
N ILE A 186 -8.06 7.49 -13.16
CA ILE A 186 -8.12 6.26 -13.98
C ILE A 186 -6.98 6.21 -15.01
N ARG A 187 -6.65 7.33 -15.64
CA ARG A 187 -5.57 7.40 -16.63
C ARG A 187 -4.19 7.11 -16.03
N GLU A 188 -3.92 7.61 -14.82
CA GLU A 188 -2.66 7.35 -14.11
C GLU A 188 -2.56 5.90 -13.64
N VAL A 189 -3.69 5.35 -13.20
CA VAL A 189 -3.80 3.93 -12.83
C VAL A 189 -3.52 3.03 -14.03
N GLN A 190 -4.16 3.27 -15.20
CA GLN A 190 -3.89 2.55 -16.44
C GLN A 190 -2.41 2.61 -16.84
N ARG A 191 -1.79 3.80 -16.76
CA ARG A 191 -0.37 3.97 -17.06
C ARG A 191 0.53 3.20 -16.10
N SER A 192 0.17 3.14 -14.81
CA SER A 192 0.90 2.36 -13.81
C SER A 192 0.90 0.87 -14.17
N ILE A 193 -0.28 0.31 -14.46
CA ILE A 193 -0.44 -1.09 -14.83
C ILE A 193 0.27 -1.41 -16.14
N PHE A 194 0.13 -0.54 -17.15
CA PHE A 194 0.82 -0.70 -18.45
C PHE A 194 2.34 -0.76 -18.32
N ASN A 195 2.90 -0.01 -17.36
CA ASN A 195 4.34 -0.03 -17.07
C ASN A 195 4.77 -1.20 -16.17
N GLY A 196 3.85 -2.08 -15.75
CA GLY A 196 4.16 -3.30 -15.02
C GLY A 196 3.89 -3.26 -13.52
N ALA A 197 3.24 -2.22 -12.99
CA ALA A 197 2.81 -2.20 -11.59
C ALA A 197 1.85 -3.35 -11.28
N ASN A 198 1.92 -3.89 -10.07
CA ASN A 198 1.02 -4.91 -9.55
C ASN A 198 -0.08 -4.28 -8.66
N ILE A 199 0.25 -3.21 -7.97
CA ILE A 199 -0.62 -2.53 -7.01
C ILE A 199 -0.67 -1.05 -7.39
N VAL A 200 -1.87 -0.48 -7.40
CA VAL A 200 -2.09 0.95 -7.56
C VAL A 200 -2.77 1.49 -6.31
N VAL A 201 -2.19 2.55 -5.73
CA VAL A 201 -2.69 3.18 -4.51
C VAL A 201 -3.50 4.42 -4.89
N VAL A 202 -4.75 4.49 -4.44
CA VAL A 202 -5.69 5.58 -4.69
C VAL A 202 -6.31 6.03 -3.37
N TRP A 203 -6.57 7.34 -3.19
CA TRP A 203 -7.18 7.84 -1.96
C TRP A 203 -8.17 9.00 -2.16
N LYS A 204 -7.80 10.07 -2.86
CA LYS A 204 -8.59 11.31 -2.95
C LYS A 204 -9.97 11.09 -3.55
N GLU A 205 -10.07 10.32 -4.61
CA GLU A 205 -11.32 10.05 -5.31
C GLU A 205 -12.36 9.38 -4.40
N PHE A 206 -11.92 8.53 -3.46
CA PHE A 206 -12.81 7.83 -2.54
C PHE A 206 -13.40 8.76 -1.48
N TYR A 207 -12.69 9.82 -1.09
CA TYR A 207 -13.19 10.83 -0.15
C TYR A 207 -14.14 11.85 -0.78
N HIS A 208 -13.96 12.15 -2.07
CA HIS A 208 -14.82 13.08 -2.79
C HIS A 208 -16.16 12.48 -3.23
N SER A 209 -16.29 11.18 -3.24
CA SER A 209 -17.42 10.47 -3.89
C SER A 209 -18.05 9.39 -3.00
N SER A 210 -18.21 9.63 -1.71
CA SER A 210 -18.65 8.60 -0.74
C SER A 210 -19.92 7.85 -1.15
N ALA A 211 -20.89 8.51 -1.78
CA ALA A 211 -22.12 7.87 -2.31
C ALA A 211 -21.84 6.98 -3.56
N GLN A 212 -20.72 7.16 -4.22
CA GLN A 212 -20.35 6.46 -5.45
C GLN A 212 -19.17 5.51 -5.27
N THR A 213 -18.71 5.32 -4.02
CA THR A 213 -17.53 4.49 -3.68
C THR A 213 -17.56 3.13 -4.37
N GLY A 214 -18.71 2.45 -4.33
CA GLY A 214 -18.85 1.12 -4.94
C GLY A 214 -18.65 1.13 -6.46
N GLN A 215 -19.26 2.09 -7.16
CA GLN A 215 -19.10 2.24 -8.60
C GLN A 215 -17.68 2.62 -8.97
N LEU A 216 -17.10 3.57 -8.26
CA LEU A 216 -15.72 4.02 -8.46
C LEU A 216 -14.72 2.87 -8.31
N ALA A 217 -14.86 2.05 -7.26
CA ALA A 217 -14.00 0.88 -7.06
C ALA A 217 -14.15 -0.14 -8.21
N GLN A 218 -15.37 -0.37 -8.72
CA GLN A 218 -15.59 -1.24 -9.87
C GLN A 218 -14.97 -0.68 -11.15
N ASP A 219 -15.02 0.64 -11.35
CA ASP A 219 -14.40 1.30 -12.50
C ASP A 219 -12.88 1.11 -12.46
N PHE A 220 -12.23 1.37 -11.33
CA PHE A 220 -10.80 1.09 -11.16
C PHE A 220 -10.47 -0.39 -11.38
N LEU A 221 -11.24 -1.31 -10.80
CA LEU A 221 -11.01 -2.76 -10.95
C LEU A 221 -11.12 -3.24 -12.40
N ARG A 222 -11.95 -2.58 -13.23
CA ARG A 222 -12.03 -2.87 -14.68
C ARG A 222 -10.77 -2.45 -15.42
N GLU A 223 -10.17 -1.36 -15.01
CA GLU A 223 -8.99 -0.79 -15.68
C GLU A 223 -7.67 -1.47 -15.30
N ILE A 224 -7.60 -2.13 -14.15
CA ILE A 224 -6.41 -2.86 -13.68
C ILE A 224 -6.44 -4.36 -14.00
N LYS A 225 -6.93 -4.73 -15.17
CA LYS A 225 -6.98 -6.14 -15.59
C LYS A 225 -5.60 -6.73 -15.86
#